data_5a8defe958008626820404dc30f16d47
#
_entry.id   5a8defe958008626820404dc30f16d47
#
_cell.length_a   1.000
_cell.length_b   1.000
_cell.length_c   1.000
_cell.angle_alpha   90.00
_cell.angle_beta   90.00
_cell.angle_gamma   90.00
#
_symmetry.space_group_name_H-M   'P 1'
#
loop_
_entity.id
_entity.type
_entity.pdbx_description
1 polymer ?
#
loop_
_entity_poly.entity_id
_entity_poly.type
_entity_poly.pdbx_seq_one_letter_code
_entity_poly.pdbx_strand_id
1 'polypeptide(L)'
;MEQTFFKFDEKILNASERALERAEHSFARIEKNTEYNQQKVLAAFIENRVSESHFTETTGYGYGDRGRETLDKVFASAFGAEAALVRHSFACGTHTLGVALFGLLRPGDTMLSVTGQPYDTIHPVIGITGEGMGSLKDFGVKYEQVDLNADGEPDIPAITEAVKAKQPKLVYIQRSRGYTLRPSLSVEKIAEIAKAVKSVSDSIVFVDNCYGEFVQRVEPVQVGADIIAGSLIKNAGGGIAKNGGYIAGKADLVE
;
A
#
# COMPACT_ATOMS: atom_id res chain seq x y z
N MET A 1 -30.99 -8.70 19.89
CA MET A 1 -31.25 -7.78 18.72
C MET A 1 -32.75 -7.77 18.48
N GLU A 2 -33.41 -6.62 18.53
CA GLU A 2 -34.85 -6.55 18.23
C GLU A 2 -35.09 -6.80 16.74
N GLN A 3 -35.99 -7.74 16.42
CA GLN A 3 -36.44 -8.01 15.06
C GLN A 3 -37.48 -6.94 14.69
N THR A 4 -37.14 -6.03 13.79
CA THR A 4 -38.06 -4.96 13.36
C THR A 4 -38.82 -5.31 12.07
N PHE A 5 -38.13 -5.87 11.06
CA PHE A 5 -38.73 -6.09 9.74
C PHE A 5 -38.57 -7.53 9.22
N PHE A 6 -37.57 -8.26 9.69
CA PHE A 6 -37.28 -9.61 9.20
C PHE A 6 -37.47 -10.63 10.33
N LYS A 7 -38.02 -11.80 9.98
CA LYS A 7 -38.13 -12.94 10.91
C LYS A 7 -36.96 -13.88 10.67
N PHE A 8 -36.10 -14.03 11.67
CA PHE A 8 -35.01 -15.01 11.65
C PHE A 8 -35.30 -16.12 12.67
N ASP A 9 -34.77 -17.31 12.41
CA ASP A 9 -34.80 -18.41 13.38
C ASP A 9 -34.02 -18.00 14.66
N GLU A 10 -34.55 -18.34 15.82
CA GLU A 10 -33.95 -18.02 17.13
C GLU A 10 -32.51 -18.54 17.26
N LYS A 11 -32.20 -19.68 16.64
CA LYS A 11 -30.84 -20.23 16.65
C LYS A 11 -29.85 -19.29 15.93
N ILE A 12 -30.28 -18.64 14.84
CA ILE A 12 -29.46 -17.67 14.10
C ILE A 12 -29.26 -16.41 14.95
N LEU A 13 -30.32 -15.90 15.58
CA LEU A 13 -30.22 -14.73 16.45
C LEU A 13 -29.27 -14.97 17.62
N ASN A 14 -29.47 -16.08 18.34
CA ASN A 14 -28.62 -16.46 19.45
C ASN A 14 -27.14 -16.69 19.03
N ALA A 15 -26.92 -17.25 17.84
CA ALA A 15 -25.56 -17.40 17.31
C ALA A 15 -24.92 -16.05 16.97
N SER A 16 -25.71 -15.11 16.40
CA SER A 16 -25.27 -13.75 16.11
C SER A 16 -24.90 -12.99 17.39
N GLU A 17 -25.73 -13.04 18.42
CA GLU A 17 -25.44 -12.37 19.69
C GLU A 17 -24.16 -12.89 20.34
N ARG A 18 -23.99 -14.21 20.44
CA ARG A 18 -22.73 -14.79 20.94
C ARG A 18 -21.51 -14.42 20.08
N ALA A 19 -21.68 -14.28 18.77
CA ALA A 19 -20.60 -13.88 17.88
C ALA A 19 -20.22 -12.40 18.13
N LEU A 20 -21.19 -11.51 18.32
CA LEU A 20 -20.97 -10.11 18.65
C LEU A 20 -20.25 -9.94 19.98
N GLU A 21 -20.72 -10.62 21.04
CA GLU A 21 -20.06 -10.63 22.36
C GLU A 21 -18.60 -11.05 22.26
N ARG A 22 -18.30 -12.10 21.50
CA ARG A 22 -16.93 -12.59 21.29
C ARG A 22 -16.07 -11.61 20.48
N ALA A 23 -16.66 -10.83 19.59
CA ALA A 23 -15.97 -9.87 18.74
C ALA A 23 -15.81 -8.48 19.40
N GLU A 24 -16.52 -8.19 20.48
CA GLU A 24 -16.59 -6.85 21.13
C GLU A 24 -15.21 -6.26 21.40
N HIS A 25 -14.30 -7.02 21.99
CA HIS A 25 -12.93 -6.55 22.27
C HIS A 25 -12.17 -6.19 20.98
N SER A 26 -12.38 -6.95 19.91
CA SER A 26 -11.75 -6.67 18.61
C SER A 26 -12.34 -5.42 17.98
N PHE A 27 -13.64 -5.23 18.04
CA PHE A 27 -14.33 -4.02 17.56
C PHE A 27 -13.86 -2.79 18.31
N ALA A 28 -13.85 -2.81 19.64
CA ALA A 28 -13.38 -1.68 20.45
C ALA A 28 -11.92 -1.25 20.10
N ARG A 29 -11.05 -2.20 19.76
CA ARG A 29 -9.69 -1.91 19.30
C ARG A 29 -9.69 -1.27 17.91
N ILE A 30 -10.51 -1.78 17.00
CA ILE A 30 -10.65 -1.24 15.64
C ILE A 30 -11.21 0.18 15.70
N GLU A 31 -12.25 0.43 16.51
CA GLU A 31 -12.87 1.75 16.68
C GLU A 31 -11.87 2.81 17.15
N LYS A 32 -11.06 2.50 18.17
CA LYS A 32 -9.99 3.40 18.64
C LYS A 32 -8.96 3.74 17.56
N ASN A 33 -8.64 2.77 16.72
CA ASN A 33 -7.72 2.98 15.60
C ASN A 33 -8.38 3.80 14.48
N THR A 34 -9.65 3.53 14.21
CA THR A 34 -10.47 4.28 13.24
C THR A 34 -10.60 5.74 13.66
N GLU A 35 -10.93 6.00 14.93
CA GLU A 35 -11.01 7.38 15.47
C GLU A 35 -9.68 8.13 15.28
N TYR A 36 -8.55 7.52 15.63
CA TYR A 36 -7.24 8.14 15.45
C TYR A 36 -6.95 8.48 13.98
N ASN A 37 -7.18 7.54 13.07
CA ASN A 37 -6.92 7.77 11.64
C ASN A 37 -7.91 8.76 11.03
N GLN A 38 -9.17 8.78 11.48
CA GLN A 38 -10.15 9.78 11.09
C GLN A 38 -9.67 11.20 11.45
N GLN A 39 -9.18 11.38 12.68
CA GLN A 39 -8.63 12.67 13.12
C GLN A 39 -7.37 13.05 12.32
N LYS A 40 -6.49 12.10 12.04
CA LYS A 40 -5.28 12.30 11.21
C LYS A 40 -5.63 12.79 9.80
N VAL A 41 -6.60 12.13 9.16
CA VAL A 41 -7.06 12.54 7.82
C VAL A 41 -7.72 13.93 7.87
N LEU A 42 -8.60 14.18 8.85
CA LEU A 42 -9.24 15.49 9.02
C LEU A 42 -8.19 16.59 9.25
N ALA A 43 -7.16 16.34 10.07
CA ALA A 43 -6.06 17.27 10.28
C ALA A 43 -5.35 17.60 8.96
N ALA A 44 -5.09 16.60 8.11
CA ALA A 44 -4.48 16.81 6.80
C ALA A 44 -5.33 17.71 5.89
N PHE A 45 -6.67 17.57 5.92
CA PHE A 45 -7.57 18.48 5.20
C PHE A 45 -7.50 19.92 5.73
N ILE A 46 -7.47 20.08 7.05
CA ILE A 46 -7.41 21.40 7.70
C ILE A 46 -6.07 22.09 7.42
N GLU A 47 -4.96 21.38 7.59
CA GLU A 47 -3.59 21.87 7.34
C GLU A 47 -3.42 22.35 5.90
N ASN A 48 -3.98 21.61 4.94
CA ASN A 48 -3.92 21.95 3.52
C ASN A 48 -5.07 22.90 3.10
N ARG A 49 -5.85 23.44 4.06
CA ARG A 49 -6.90 24.44 3.83
C ARG A 49 -7.89 24.05 2.74
N VAL A 50 -8.31 22.77 2.75
CA VAL A 50 -9.29 22.30 1.78
C VAL A 50 -10.60 23.05 1.94
N SER A 51 -11.15 23.51 0.82
CA SER A 51 -12.38 24.29 0.74
C SER A 51 -13.18 23.92 -0.49
N GLU A 52 -14.41 24.38 -0.61
CA GLU A 52 -15.30 24.15 -1.75
C GLU A 52 -14.63 24.48 -3.10
N SER A 53 -13.77 25.49 -3.13
CA SER A 53 -13.06 25.89 -4.36
C SER A 53 -12.12 24.83 -4.95
N HIS A 54 -11.75 23.79 -4.18
CA HIS A 54 -10.91 22.69 -4.65
C HIS A 54 -11.73 21.60 -5.38
N PHE A 55 -13.06 21.67 -5.31
CA PHE A 55 -13.97 20.73 -5.98
C PHE A 55 -14.56 21.31 -7.28
N THR A 56 -14.10 22.50 -7.70
CA THR A 56 -14.51 23.08 -8.98
C THR A 56 -13.85 22.32 -10.14
N GLU A 57 -14.58 22.21 -11.24
CA GLU A 57 -14.05 21.59 -12.46
C GLU A 57 -12.83 22.35 -12.99
N THR A 58 -11.88 21.60 -13.52
CA THR A 58 -10.68 22.09 -14.19
C THR A 58 -10.55 21.51 -15.58
N THR A 59 -9.69 22.11 -16.43
CA THR A 59 -9.42 21.56 -17.74
C THR A 59 -8.56 20.29 -17.65
N GLY A 60 -8.61 19.43 -18.66
CA GLY A 60 -7.79 18.21 -18.72
C GLY A 60 -6.27 18.47 -18.82
N TYR A 61 -5.84 19.71 -19.04
CA TYR A 61 -4.42 20.07 -19.10
C TYR A 61 -3.69 19.98 -17.76
N GLY A 62 -4.40 20.10 -16.63
CA GLY A 62 -3.83 19.97 -15.28
C GLY A 62 -2.97 21.14 -14.82
N TYR A 63 -2.85 22.22 -15.59
CA TYR A 63 -2.15 23.43 -15.17
C TYR A 63 -2.97 24.24 -14.18
N GLY A 64 -2.40 24.51 -12.99
CA GLY A 64 -3.08 25.26 -11.94
C GLY A 64 -4.31 24.53 -11.38
N ASP A 65 -4.33 23.22 -11.44
CA ASP A 65 -5.38 22.39 -10.85
C ASP A 65 -5.20 22.31 -9.33
N ARG A 66 -5.77 23.30 -8.65
CA ARG A 66 -5.69 23.43 -7.19
C ARG A 66 -6.24 22.21 -6.46
N GLY A 67 -7.29 21.58 -6.98
CA GLY A 67 -7.88 20.37 -6.40
C GLY A 67 -6.89 19.21 -6.42
N ARG A 68 -6.27 18.96 -7.56
CA ARG A 68 -5.28 17.89 -7.77
C ARG A 68 -4.04 18.10 -6.90
N GLU A 69 -3.45 19.30 -6.96
CA GLU A 69 -2.26 19.64 -6.17
C GLU A 69 -2.51 19.55 -4.66
N THR A 70 -3.70 20.00 -4.22
CA THR A 70 -4.07 19.92 -2.80
C THR A 70 -4.35 18.48 -2.36
N LEU A 71 -4.94 17.65 -3.23
CA LEU A 71 -5.16 16.22 -2.95
C LEU A 71 -3.82 15.49 -2.72
N ASP A 72 -2.82 15.77 -3.55
CA ASP A 72 -1.47 15.21 -3.37
C ASP A 72 -0.90 15.59 -1.98
N LYS A 73 -1.03 16.86 -1.58
CA LYS A 73 -0.57 17.33 -0.26
C LYS A 73 -1.34 16.70 0.90
N VAL A 74 -2.66 16.55 0.77
CA VAL A 74 -3.51 15.88 1.80
C VAL A 74 -3.06 14.43 1.98
N PHE A 75 -2.80 13.71 0.89
CA PHE A 75 -2.29 12.34 0.96
C PHE A 75 -0.90 12.29 1.59
N ALA A 76 0.03 13.16 1.18
CA ALA A 76 1.35 13.23 1.78
C ALA A 76 1.25 13.46 3.30
N SER A 77 0.46 14.44 3.74
CA SER A 77 0.23 14.74 5.17
C SER A 77 -0.39 13.54 5.90
N ALA A 78 -1.44 12.92 5.35
CA ALA A 78 -2.16 11.82 5.99
C ALA A 78 -1.29 10.55 6.13
N PHE A 79 -0.40 10.28 5.17
CA PHE A 79 0.52 9.14 5.21
C PHE A 79 1.84 9.46 5.93
N GLY A 80 2.13 10.73 6.23
CA GLY A 80 3.42 11.17 6.77
C GLY A 80 4.56 11.02 5.76
N ALA A 81 4.27 11.24 4.48
CA ALA A 81 5.20 11.22 3.37
C ALA A 81 5.66 12.64 3.02
N GLU A 82 6.79 12.76 2.32
CA GLU A 82 7.30 14.05 1.81
C GLU A 82 6.47 14.55 0.62
N ALA A 83 6.06 13.63 -0.26
CA ALA A 83 5.23 13.91 -1.43
C ALA A 83 4.27 12.76 -1.72
N ALA A 84 3.22 13.06 -2.49
CA ALA A 84 2.33 12.05 -3.03
C ALA A 84 1.85 12.42 -4.43
N LEU A 85 1.49 11.40 -5.20
CA LEU A 85 0.86 11.49 -6.51
C LEU A 85 -0.43 10.69 -6.46
N VAL A 86 -1.58 11.37 -6.48
CA VAL A 86 -2.90 10.75 -6.37
C VAL A 86 -3.71 11.02 -7.62
N ARG A 87 -4.08 9.98 -8.35
CA ARG A 87 -4.75 10.15 -9.66
C ARG A 87 -5.90 9.16 -9.82
N HIS A 88 -7.04 9.67 -10.25
CA HIS A 88 -8.15 8.84 -10.71
C HIS A 88 -7.83 8.12 -12.02
N SER A 89 -6.89 8.64 -12.81
CA SER A 89 -6.42 8.06 -14.07
C SER A 89 -5.51 6.84 -13.88
N PHE A 90 -5.06 6.55 -12.67
CA PHE A 90 -4.56 5.22 -12.35
C PHE A 90 -5.74 4.24 -12.39
N ALA A 91 -5.84 3.46 -13.46
CA ALA A 91 -7.01 2.63 -13.72
C ALA A 91 -7.29 1.58 -12.61
N CYS A 92 -6.23 1.12 -11.92
CA CYS A 92 -6.31 0.14 -10.85
C CYS A 92 -5.01 0.10 -10.05
N GLY A 93 -4.97 -0.67 -8.95
CA GLY A 93 -3.76 -0.87 -8.15
C GLY A 93 -2.57 -1.42 -8.95
N THR A 94 -2.81 -2.41 -9.81
CA THR A 94 -1.77 -2.97 -10.70
C THR A 94 -1.17 -1.90 -11.61
N HIS A 95 -2.00 -1.02 -12.18
CA HIS A 95 -1.51 0.11 -13.00
C HIS A 95 -0.66 1.07 -12.16
N THR A 96 -1.11 1.42 -10.95
CA THR A 96 -0.36 2.29 -10.03
C THR A 96 1.00 1.72 -9.69
N LEU A 97 1.05 0.44 -9.29
CA LEU A 97 2.29 -0.27 -9.01
C LEU A 97 3.20 -0.33 -10.24
N GLY A 98 2.63 -0.62 -11.41
CA GLY A 98 3.35 -0.64 -12.69
C GLY A 98 4.00 0.70 -12.99
N VAL A 99 3.25 1.81 -12.90
CA VAL A 99 3.77 3.17 -13.10
C VAL A 99 4.93 3.46 -12.15
N ALA A 100 4.76 3.16 -10.86
CA ALA A 100 5.84 3.37 -9.87
C ALA A 100 7.08 2.53 -10.18
N LEU A 101 6.91 1.24 -10.49
CA LEU A 101 8.04 0.35 -10.78
C LEU A 101 8.79 0.77 -12.06
N PHE A 102 8.09 1.11 -13.15
CA PHE A 102 8.71 1.62 -14.37
C PHE A 102 9.33 3.02 -14.18
N GLY A 103 8.78 3.82 -13.26
CA GLY A 103 9.36 5.10 -12.86
C GLY A 103 10.71 4.94 -12.16
N LEU A 104 10.85 3.95 -11.30
CA LEU A 104 12.01 3.75 -10.43
C LEU A 104 13.10 2.84 -11.00
N LEU A 105 12.76 1.93 -11.91
CA LEU A 105 13.67 0.92 -12.42
C LEU A 105 14.11 1.21 -13.87
N ARG A 106 15.37 0.88 -14.17
CA ARG A 106 15.98 1.05 -15.50
C ARG A 106 16.57 -0.28 -15.97
N PRO A 107 16.84 -0.45 -17.28
CA PRO A 107 17.53 -1.61 -17.82
C PRO A 107 18.84 -1.90 -17.07
N GLY A 108 19.01 -3.14 -16.62
CA GLY A 108 20.15 -3.58 -15.81
C GLY A 108 19.91 -3.59 -14.31
N ASP A 109 18.91 -2.85 -13.82
CA ASP A 109 18.54 -2.85 -12.40
C ASP A 109 17.97 -4.20 -11.96
N THR A 110 18.05 -4.47 -10.66
CA THR A 110 17.43 -5.63 -10.02
C THR A 110 16.33 -5.19 -9.06
N MET A 111 15.14 -5.78 -9.23
CA MET A 111 14.03 -5.75 -8.26
C MET A 111 14.10 -7.04 -7.44
N LEU A 112 14.17 -6.91 -6.11
CA LEU A 112 14.19 -8.04 -5.18
C LEU A 112 12.88 -8.04 -4.36
N SER A 113 11.99 -9.02 -4.59
CA SER A 113 10.85 -9.25 -3.71
C SER A 113 11.31 -9.99 -2.45
N VAL A 114 10.93 -9.49 -1.26
CA VAL A 114 11.37 -10.07 0.03
C VAL A 114 10.23 -10.63 0.87
N THR A 115 9.08 -10.76 0.27
CA THR A 115 7.87 -11.34 0.88
C THR A 115 7.32 -12.52 0.06
N GLY A 116 8.23 -13.24 -0.59
CA GLY A 116 7.89 -14.27 -1.56
C GLY A 116 7.42 -13.67 -2.88
N GLN A 117 6.69 -14.47 -3.66
CA GLN A 117 6.16 -14.03 -4.95
C GLN A 117 5.09 -12.96 -4.74
N PRO A 118 5.15 -11.82 -5.49
CA PRO A 118 4.13 -10.79 -5.44
C PRO A 118 2.73 -11.28 -5.86
N TYR A 119 1.71 -10.43 -5.64
CA TYR A 119 0.35 -10.71 -6.05
C TYR A 119 0.24 -10.98 -7.57
N ASP A 120 -0.60 -11.89 -7.97
CA ASP A 120 -0.67 -12.44 -9.32
C ASP A 120 -0.88 -11.39 -10.44
N THR A 121 -1.66 -10.34 -10.17
CA THR A 121 -1.93 -9.29 -11.18
C THR A 121 -0.70 -8.46 -11.53
N ILE A 122 0.35 -8.43 -10.70
CA ILE A 122 1.59 -7.73 -11.02
C ILE A 122 2.61 -8.63 -11.75
N HIS A 123 2.37 -9.94 -11.82
CA HIS A 123 3.28 -10.87 -12.50
C HIS A 123 3.55 -10.51 -13.95
N PRO A 124 2.52 -10.22 -14.80
CA PRO A 124 2.77 -9.79 -16.17
C PRO A 124 3.53 -8.47 -16.29
N VAL A 125 3.33 -7.54 -15.33
CA VAL A 125 4.05 -6.26 -15.31
C VAL A 125 5.53 -6.46 -15.02
N ILE A 126 5.86 -7.35 -14.09
CA ILE A 126 7.25 -7.71 -13.75
C ILE A 126 7.87 -8.59 -14.84
N GLY A 127 7.08 -9.48 -15.45
CA GLY A 127 7.55 -10.50 -16.39
C GLY A 127 7.82 -11.85 -15.72
N ILE A 128 7.14 -12.12 -14.59
CA ILE A 128 7.12 -13.46 -13.95
C ILE A 128 6.29 -14.41 -14.81
N THR A 129 5.20 -13.90 -15.40
CA THR A 129 4.33 -14.60 -16.34
C THR A 129 4.12 -13.76 -17.58
N GLY A 130 3.87 -14.40 -18.74
CA GLY A 130 3.78 -13.75 -20.04
C GLY A 130 5.14 -13.56 -20.69
N GLU A 131 5.17 -13.47 -22.01
CA GLU A 131 6.39 -13.24 -22.80
C GLU A 131 6.14 -12.15 -23.85
N GLY A 132 7.14 -11.24 -24.02
CA GLY A 132 7.12 -10.21 -25.05
C GLY A 132 5.97 -9.21 -24.96
N MET A 133 5.44 -8.98 -23.73
CA MET A 133 4.29 -8.12 -23.49
C MET A 133 4.65 -6.72 -23.01
N GLY A 134 5.95 -6.38 -22.97
CA GLY A 134 6.42 -5.09 -22.47
C GLY A 134 6.56 -5.05 -20.94
N SER A 135 6.93 -6.16 -20.33
CA SER A 135 7.20 -6.26 -18.89
C SER A 135 8.51 -5.59 -18.50
N LEU A 136 8.75 -5.38 -17.20
CA LEU A 136 10.05 -4.93 -16.67
C LEU A 136 11.18 -5.83 -17.16
N LYS A 137 10.97 -7.15 -17.19
CA LYS A 137 11.95 -8.12 -17.70
C LYS A 137 12.25 -7.89 -19.17
N ASP A 138 11.25 -7.62 -20.01
CA ASP A 138 11.45 -7.33 -21.44
C ASP A 138 12.26 -6.04 -21.65
N PHE A 139 12.20 -5.10 -20.71
CA PHE A 139 13.01 -3.88 -20.69
C PHE A 139 14.35 -4.05 -19.95
N GLY A 140 14.75 -5.29 -19.64
CA GLY A 140 16.06 -5.60 -19.08
C GLY A 140 16.20 -5.43 -17.57
N VAL A 141 15.10 -5.30 -16.82
CA VAL A 141 15.09 -5.34 -15.36
C VAL A 141 15.12 -6.80 -14.90
N LYS A 142 15.96 -7.10 -13.92
CA LYS A 142 16.04 -8.44 -13.33
C LYS A 142 15.07 -8.56 -12.17
N TYR A 143 14.36 -9.68 -12.09
CA TYR A 143 13.53 -10.05 -10.95
C TYR A 143 14.19 -11.16 -10.15
N GLU A 144 14.23 -10.97 -8.86
CA GLU A 144 14.71 -11.92 -7.86
C GLU A 144 13.72 -11.96 -6.68
N GLN A 145 13.71 -13.05 -5.91
CA GLN A 145 12.91 -13.13 -4.70
C GLN A 145 13.61 -13.84 -3.56
N VAL A 146 13.22 -13.52 -2.35
CA VAL A 146 13.46 -14.25 -1.11
C VAL A 146 12.12 -14.78 -0.63
N ASP A 147 12.02 -16.09 -0.47
CA ASP A 147 10.82 -16.72 0.02
C ASP A 147 10.64 -16.47 1.54
N LEU A 148 9.42 -16.65 2.01
CA LEU A 148 9.12 -16.60 3.43
C LEU A 148 9.72 -17.84 4.13
N ASN A 149 9.96 -17.72 5.43
CA ASN A 149 10.39 -18.86 6.24
C ASN A 149 9.24 -19.89 6.42
N ALA A 150 9.52 -20.98 7.12
CA ALA A 150 8.55 -22.07 7.33
C ALA A 150 7.27 -21.63 8.09
N ASP A 151 7.34 -20.54 8.84
CA ASP A 151 6.22 -19.97 9.59
C ASP A 151 5.41 -18.96 8.75
N GLY A 152 5.77 -18.74 7.48
CA GLY A 152 5.14 -17.76 6.60
C GLY A 152 5.52 -16.30 6.90
N GLU A 153 6.60 -16.08 7.63
CA GLU A 153 7.14 -14.78 7.99
C GLU A 153 8.34 -14.40 7.12
N PRO A 154 8.64 -13.10 6.94
CA PRO A 154 9.86 -12.65 6.26
C PRO A 154 11.13 -13.18 6.94
N ASP A 155 11.99 -13.80 6.18
CA ASP A 155 13.28 -14.33 6.65
C ASP A 155 14.33 -13.20 6.65
N ILE A 156 14.43 -12.46 7.76
CA ILE A 156 15.33 -11.30 7.87
C ILE A 156 16.81 -11.65 7.60
N PRO A 157 17.38 -12.75 8.11
CA PRO A 157 18.72 -13.18 7.72
C PRO A 157 18.88 -13.40 6.21
N ALA A 158 17.98 -14.17 5.59
CA ALA A 158 18.02 -14.45 4.15
C ALA A 158 17.85 -13.17 3.32
N ILE A 159 16.97 -12.26 3.72
CA ILE A 159 16.78 -10.94 3.10
C ILE A 159 18.11 -10.16 3.15
N THR A 160 18.73 -10.07 4.32
CA THR A 160 19.98 -9.31 4.51
C THR A 160 21.08 -9.84 3.60
N GLU A 161 21.26 -11.16 3.55
CA GLU A 161 22.26 -11.80 2.70
C GLU A 161 21.96 -11.61 1.21
N ALA A 162 20.70 -11.74 0.79
CA ALA A 162 20.32 -11.53 -0.60
C ALA A 162 20.54 -10.07 -1.04
N VAL A 163 20.16 -9.10 -0.20
CA VAL A 163 20.38 -7.67 -0.48
C VAL A 163 21.88 -7.37 -0.57
N LYS A 164 22.69 -7.87 0.36
CA LYS A 164 24.14 -7.69 0.36
C LYS A 164 24.82 -8.30 -0.86
N ALA A 165 24.40 -9.51 -1.26
CA ALA A 165 24.99 -10.21 -2.40
C ALA A 165 24.57 -9.61 -3.75
N LYS A 166 23.32 -9.19 -3.90
CA LYS A 166 22.72 -8.78 -5.18
C LYS A 166 22.71 -7.27 -5.40
N GLN A 167 22.84 -6.47 -4.33
CA GLN A 167 22.76 -5.00 -4.36
C GLN A 167 21.60 -4.51 -5.25
N PRO A 168 20.34 -4.91 -4.95
CA PRO A 168 19.21 -4.57 -5.80
C PRO A 168 18.98 -3.05 -5.80
N LYS A 169 18.50 -2.51 -6.92
CA LYS A 169 18.05 -1.12 -6.97
C LYS A 169 16.82 -0.90 -6.10
N LEU A 170 15.92 -1.88 -6.07
CA LEU A 170 14.64 -1.80 -5.35
C LEU A 170 14.34 -3.12 -4.63
N VAL A 171 13.99 -3.00 -3.36
CA VAL A 171 13.45 -4.07 -2.52
C VAL A 171 11.93 -3.90 -2.44
N TYR A 172 11.19 -4.90 -2.92
CA TYR A 172 9.74 -4.89 -2.99
C TYR A 172 9.14 -5.68 -1.82
N ILE A 173 8.22 -5.05 -1.10
CA ILE A 173 7.47 -5.63 0.02
C ILE A 173 5.98 -5.61 -0.32
N GLN A 174 5.33 -6.77 -0.35
CA GLN A 174 3.88 -6.82 -0.40
C GLN A 174 3.31 -6.92 1.01
N ARG A 175 2.58 -5.90 1.45
CA ARG A 175 2.01 -5.83 2.80
C ARG A 175 0.86 -6.80 2.98
N SER A 176 -0.06 -6.86 2.03
CA SER A 176 -1.20 -7.77 2.08
C SER A 176 -0.80 -9.23 1.88
N ARG A 177 -1.56 -10.16 2.42
CA ARG A 177 -1.34 -11.59 2.20
C ARG A 177 -1.77 -12.08 0.81
N GLY A 178 -2.53 -11.28 0.06
CA GLY A 178 -3.14 -11.74 -1.18
C GLY A 178 -4.06 -12.95 -0.93
N TYR A 179 -3.92 -13.98 -1.74
CA TYR A 179 -4.65 -15.25 -1.59
C TYR A 179 -3.90 -16.30 -0.76
N THR A 180 -2.74 -15.98 -0.23
CA THR A 180 -1.95 -16.91 0.58
C THR A 180 -2.48 -16.99 2.01
N LEU A 181 -2.08 -18.02 2.76
CA LEU A 181 -2.48 -18.21 4.16
C LEU A 181 -1.55 -17.52 5.16
N ARG A 182 -0.49 -16.84 4.68
CA ARG A 182 0.41 -16.08 5.56
C ARG A 182 -0.31 -14.90 6.24
N PRO A 183 0.18 -14.39 7.36
CA PRO A 183 -0.29 -13.14 7.93
C PRO A 183 -0.03 -11.94 6.99
N SER A 184 -0.86 -10.90 7.05
CA SER A 184 -0.53 -9.59 6.49
C SER A 184 0.57 -8.95 7.34
N LEU A 185 1.45 -8.17 6.71
CA LEU A 185 2.55 -7.54 7.43
C LEU A 185 2.08 -6.33 8.24
N SER A 186 2.44 -6.31 9.51
CA SER A 186 2.31 -5.12 10.33
C SER A 186 3.37 -4.07 9.96
N VAL A 187 3.16 -2.83 10.38
CA VAL A 187 4.14 -1.75 10.16
C VAL A 187 5.45 -2.04 10.88
N GLU A 188 5.39 -2.69 12.05
CA GLU A 188 6.57 -3.12 12.82
C GLU A 188 7.41 -4.13 12.03
N LYS A 189 6.75 -5.08 11.37
CA LYS A 189 7.45 -6.07 10.53
C LYS A 189 8.07 -5.41 9.30
N ILE A 190 7.40 -4.44 8.70
CA ILE A 190 7.96 -3.64 7.60
C ILE A 190 9.18 -2.84 8.08
N ALA A 191 9.13 -2.27 9.30
CA ALA A 191 10.27 -1.57 9.91
C ALA A 191 11.49 -2.50 10.10
N GLU A 192 11.27 -3.75 10.53
CA GLU A 192 12.35 -4.75 10.65
C GLU A 192 13.01 -5.01 9.29
N ILE A 193 12.21 -5.23 8.25
CA ILE A 193 12.70 -5.44 6.87
C ILE A 193 13.48 -4.20 6.39
N ALA A 194 12.88 -3.01 6.51
CA ALA A 194 13.49 -1.76 6.06
C ALA A 194 14.85 -1.52 6.76
N LYS A 195 14.90 -1.73 8.07
CA LYS A 195 16.14 -1.62 8.85
C LYS A 195 17.20 -2.61 8.37
N ALA A 196 16.81 -3.87 8.13
CA ALA A 196 17.73 -4.89 7.63
C ALA A 196 18.30 -4.51 6.25
N VAL A 197 17.46 -4.09 5.32
CA VAL A 197 17.86 -3.63 3.99
C VAL A 197 18.82 -2.44 4.08
N LYS A 198 18.44 -1.40 4.82
CA LYS A 198 19.22 -0.16 4.95
C LYS A 198 20.53 -0.34 5.72
N SER A 199 20.69 -1.42 6.47
CA SER A 199 21.95 -1.72 7.16
C SER A 199 23.06 -2.19 6.20
N VAL A 200 22.72 -2.63 4.98
CA VAL A 200 23.66 -3.25 4.04
C VAL A 200 23.59 -2.69 2.60
N SER A 201 22.65 -1.78 2.33
CA SER A 201 22.41 -1.25 0.99
C SER A 201 21.63 0.07 1.01
N ASP A 202 21.81 0.90 -0.03
CA ASP A 202 21.00 2.08 -0.30
C ASP A 202 19.76 1.78 -1.17
N SER A 203 19.40 0.51 -1.32
CA SER A 203 18.25 0.07 -2.12
C SER A 203 16.97 0.82 -1.72
N ILE A 204 16.15 1.16 -2.70
CA ILE A 204 14.83 1.74 -2.47
C ILE A 204 13.93 0.68 -1.80
N VAL A 205 13.39 0.97 -0.63
CA VAL A 205 12.39 0.12 0.02
C VAL A 205 11.01 0.55 -0.45
N PHE A 206 10.43 -0.26 -1.34
CA PHE A 206 9.11 -0.05 -1.94
C PHE A 206 8.07 -0.97 -1.28
N VAL A 207 6.93 -0.42 -0.89
CA VAL A 207 5.84 -1.21 -0.29
C VAL A 207 4.57 -1.12 -1.14
N ASP A 208 4.08 -2.25 -1.62
CA ASP A 208 2.68 -2.39 -2.03
C ASP A 208 1.82 -2.36 -0.77
N ASN A 209 1.19 -1.21 -0.53
CA ASN A 209 0.44 -0.92 0.69
C ASN A 209 -1.05 -1.26 0.56
N CYS A 210 -1.46 -1.89 -0.53
CA CYS A 210 -2.86 -2.28 -0.75
C CYS A 210 -3.43 -3.04 0.45
N TYR A 211 -4.60 -2.62 0.94
CA TYR A 211 -5.30 -3.10 2.14
C TYR A 211 -4.61 -2.78 3.47
N GLY A 212 -3.45 -2.11 3.45
CA GLY A 212 -2.72 -1.73 4.65
C GLY A 212 -3.04 -0.32 5.15
N GLU A 213 -3.59 0.51 4.29
CA GLU A 213 -3.85 1.92 4.57
C GLU A 213 -4.77 2.08 5.77
N PHE A 214 -4.35 2.87 6.75
CA PHE A 214 -5.10 3.21 7.97
C PHE A 214 -5.46 2.01 8.87
N VAL A 215 -4.91 0.81 8.61
CA VAL A 215 -5.09 -0.37 9.47
C VAL A 215 -4.33 -0.21 10.79
N GLN A 216 -3.24 0.53 10.78
CA GLN A 216 -2.47 0.95 11.96
C GLN A 216 -2.38 2.47 12.02
N ARG A 217 -1.85 3.02 13.12
CA ARG A 217 -1.76 4.48 13.32
C ARG A 217 -0.67 5.14 12.49
N VAL A 218 0.39 4.38 12.18
CA VAL A 218 1.52 4.82 11.36
C VAL A 218 1.52 4.06 10.03
N GLU A 219 2.12 4.66 9.02
CA GLU A 219 2.23 4.09 7.69
C GLU A 219 3.68 3.66 7.39
N PRO A 220 3.91 2.77 6.42
CA PRO A 220 5.24 2.22 6.15
C PRO A 220 6.33 3.28 5.88
N VAL A 221 5.99 4.40 5.25
CA VAL A 221 6.95 5.49 5.00
C VAL A 221 7.47 6.14 6.27
N GLN A 222 6.73 6.07 7.38
CA GLN A 222 7.15 6.62 8.67
C GLN A 222 8.12 5.70 9.43
N VAL A 223 8.34 4.48 8.93
CA VAL A 223 9.17 3.46 9.59
C VAL A 223 10.28 2.91 8.69
N GLY A 224 10.63 3.62 7.62
CA GLY A 224 11.79 3.32 6.79
C GLY A 224 11.51 2.80 5.39
N ALA A 225 10.25 2.66 4.98
CA ALA A 225 9.94 2.55 3.56
C ALA A 225 10.22 3.89 2.86
N ASP A 226 10.84 3.86 1.69
CA ASP A 226 11.13 5.07 0.93
C ASP A 226 9.91 5.53 0.13
N ILE A 227 9.10 4.57 -0.32
CA ILE A 227 7.93 4.84 -1.16
C ILE A 227 6.89 3.73 -0.99
N ILE A 228 5.63 4.10 -1.05
CA ILE A 228 4.48 3.21 -1.03
C ILE A 228 3.60 3.48 -2.24
N ALA A 229 2.88 2.47 -2.69
CA ALA A 229 1.84 2.63 -3.69
C ALA A 229 0.63 1.76 -3.35
N GLY A 230 -0.55 2.19 -3.80
CA GLY A 230 -1.77 1.47 -3.54
C GLY A 230 -2.95 1.93 -4.40
N SER A 231 -4.10 1.34 -4.15
CA SER A 231 -5.33 1.55 -4.92
C SER A 231 -6.37 2.31 -4.13
N LEU A 232 -7.03 3.28 -4.77
CA LEU A 232 -8.15 3.99 -4.16
C LEU A 232 -9.43 3.15 -4.07
N ILE A 233 -9.56 2.05 -4.80
CA ILE A 233 -10.72 1.16 -4.65
C ILE A 233 -10.70 0.34 -3.34
N LYS A 234 -9.62 0.45 -2.57
CA LYS A 234 -9.40 -0.21 -1.29
C LYS A 234 -9.55 0.80 -0.15
N ASN A 235 -8.81 0.63 0.95
CA ASN A 235 -8.98 1.42 2.17
C ASN A 235 -8.85 2.94 1.93
N ALA A 236 -7.86 3.35 1.13
CA ALA A 236 -7.57 4.77 0.91
C ALA A 236 -8.70 5.55 0.22
N GLY A 237 -9.53 4.91 -0.56
CA GLY A 237 -10.71 5.53 -1.21
C GLY A 237 -12.01 5.41 -0.42
N GLY A 238 -11.97 4.87 0.79
CA GLY A 238 -13.11 4.83 1.71
C GLY A 238 -14.33 4.06 1.23
N GLY A 239 -14.18 3.14 0.28
CA GLY A 239 -15.28 2.40 -0.35
C GLY A 239 -16.12 3.22 -1.34
N ILE A 240 -15.72 4.46 -1.64
CA ILE A 240 -16.43 5.37 -2.55
C ILE A 240 -15.76 5.44 -3.91
N ALA A 241 -14.43 5.48 -3.96
CA ALA A 241 -13.67 5.55 -5.19
C ALA A 241 -13.81 4.26 -6.01
N LYS A 242 -14.21 4.40 -7.28
CA LYS A 242 -14.42 3.26 -8.19
C LYS A 242 -13.16 2.89 -8.97
N ASN A 243 -12.18 3.77 -9.01
CA ASN A 243 -10.88 3.60 -9.66
C ASN A 243 -9.86 4.53 -8.99
N GLY A 244 -8.66 4.57 -9.51
CA GLY A 244 -7.60 5.44 -9.04
C GLY A 244 -6.59 4.71 -8.17
N GLY A 245 -5.49 5.43 -7.91
CA GLY A 245 -4.40 4.98 -7.08
C GLY A 245 -3.59 6.13 -6.54
N TYR A 246 -2.64 5.79 -5.69
CA TYR A 246 -1.71 6.73 -5.10
C TYR A 246 -0.30 6.15 -5.04
N ILE A 247 0.67 7.03 -5.12
CA ILE A 247 2.08 6.79 -4.84
C ILE A 247 2.46 7.84 -3.81
N ALA A 248 3.14 7.48 -2.72
CA ALA A 248 3.55 8.42 -1.68
C ALA A 248 4.89 8.00 -1.08
N GLY A 249 5.75 8.95 -0.73
CA GLY A 249 7.07 8.65 -0.19
C GLY A 249 8.00 9.85 -0.21
N LYS A 250 9.28 9.59 -0.43
CA LYS A 250 10.29 10.62 -0.62
C LYS A 250 10.00 11.44 -1.87
N ALA A 251 10.21 12.74 -1.81
CA ALA A 251 9.88 13.66 -2.90
C ALA A 251 10.61 13.29 -4.19
N ASP A 252 11.91 13.02 -4.11
CA ASP A 252 12.76 12.64 -5.24
C ASP A 252 12.38 11.32 -5.94
N LEU A 253 11.57 10.49 -5.28
CA LEU A 253 11.07 9.23 -5.83
C LEU A 253 9.64 9.34 -6.38
N VAL A 254 8.90 10.36 -5.96
CA VAL A 254 7.50 10.60 -6.36
C VAL A 254 7.44 11.52 -7.59
N GLU A 255 8.36 12.47 -7.72
CA GLU A 255 8.52 13.40 -8.86
C GLU A 255 9.06 12.69 -10.12
#